data_afb4287f06a254f2fd3efe730d90018c
#
_entry.id   afb4287f06a254f2fd3efe730d90018c
#
_cell.length_a   1.000
_cell.length_b   1.000
_cell.length_c   1.000
_cell.angle_alpha   90.00
_cell.angle_beta   90.00
_cell.angle_gamma   90.00
#
_symmetry.space_group_name_H-M   'P 1'
#
loop_
_entity.id
_entity.type
_entity.pdbx_description
1 polymer ?
#
loop_
_entity_poly.entity_id
_entity_poly.type
_entity_poly.pdbx_seq_one_letter_code
_entity_poly.pdbx_strand_id
1 'polypeptide(L)'
;LGQPYINIEQPNAKGESVSLKSVVENPANKYVLLDFWASWCGPCMGEVPGLVEAYKKYHAKGLEIYGVSFDSKEENWTAAIKEKGMAWVNVSLLSSFDNDAAKEYSVQAIPTNFLIDCSTGKIIAKNLRGEDVAKKFAELFK
;
A
#
# COMPACT_ATOMS: atom_id res chain seq x y z
N LEU A 1 -1.86 -12.92 -10.75
CA LEU A 1 -1.84 -13.63 -9.46
C LEU A 1 -0.87 -14.80 -9.53
N GLY A 2 -0.25 -15.11 -8.41
CA GLY A 2 0.77 -16.14 -8.35
C GLY A 2 2.14 -15.72 -8.83
N GLN A 3 2.28 -14.51 -9.37
CA GLN A 3 3.55 -13.96 -9.79
C GLN A 3 4.34 -13.45 -8.59
N PRO A 4 5.69 -13.52 -8.63
CA PRO A 4 6.49 -12.91 -7.58
C PRO A 4 6.33 -11.38 -7.61
N TYR A 5 6.40 -10.76 -6.44
CA TYR A 5 6.36 -9.31 -6.38
C TYR A 5 7.65 -8.73 -6.98
N ILE A 6 7.57 -7.48 -7.43
CA ILE A 6 8.70 -6.74 -7.98
C ILE A 6 9.13 -5.72 -6.93
N ASN A 7 10.43 -5.73 -6.56
CA ASN A 7 10.91 -4.76 -5.59
C ASN A 7 10.88 -3.35 -6.18
N ILE A 8 10.49 -2.40 -5.35
CA ILE A 8 10.50 -0.97 -5.66
C ILE A 8 11.05 -0.23 -4.45
N GLU A 9 11.56 0.97 -4.67
CA GLU A 9 12.15 1.76 -3.60
C GLU A 9 11.89 3.24 -3.85
N GLN A 10 11.24 3.90 -2.90
CA GLN A 10 10.90 5.31 -3.00
C GLN A 10 11.06 5.96 -1.62
N PRO A 11 11.21 7.30 -1.55
CA PRO A 11 11.38 7.97 -0.28
C PRO A 11 10.06 8.15 0.47
N ASN A 12 10.16 8.07 1.80
CA ASN A 12 9.04 8.45 2.68
C ASN A 12 9.05 9.98 2.89
N ALA A 13 8.14 10.47 3.74
CA ALA A 13 7.99 11.91 3.98
C ALA A 13 9.21 12.54 4.67
N LYS A 14 10.07 11.73 5.28
CA LYS A 14 11.33 12.20 5.90
C LYS A 14 12.49 12.17 4.92
N GLY A 15 12.26 11.76 3.67
CA GLY A 15 13.30 11.64 2.67
C GLY A 15 14.11 10.35 2.76
N GLU A 16 13.69 9.42 3.61
CA GLU A 16 14.36 8.13 3.76
C GLU A 16 13.84 7.15 2.73
N SER A 17 14.74 6.47 2.04
CA SER A 17 14.36 5.47 1.03
C SER A 17 13.87 4.21 1.72
N VAL A 18 12.69 3.73 1.31
CA VAL A 18 12.08 2.52 1.87
C VAL A 18 11.79 1.54 0.73
N SER A 19 12.44 0.39 0.74
CA SER A 19 12.20 -0.63 -0.27
C SER A 19 11.02 -1.52 0.12
N LEU A 20 10.26 -1.95 -0.88
CA LEU A 20 9.18 -2.93 -0.66
C LEU A 20 9.78 -4.22 -0.12
N LYS A 21 10.96 -4.62 -0.62
CA LYS A 21 11.66 -5.81 -0.16
C LYS A 21 11.90 -5.78 1.36
N SER A 22 12.33 -4.65 1.90
CA SER A 22 12.60 -4.54 3.34
C SER A 22 11.33 -4.77 4.17
N VAL A 23 10.19 -4.40 3.64
CA VAL A 23 8.90 -4.59 4.30
C VAL A 23 8.42 -6.03 4.19
N VAL A 24 8.53 -6.62 2.99
CA VAL A 24 8.14 -8.01 2.74
C VAL A 24 9.01 -8.98 3.56
N GLU A 25 10.31 -8.70 3.67
CA GLU A 25 11.25 -9.57 4.37
C GLU A 25 11.32 -9.32 5.88
N ASN A 26 10.64 -8.31 6.38
CA ASN A 26 10.56 -8.06 7.82
C ASN A 26 9.79 -9.21 8.47
N PRO A 27 10.41 -9.97 9.43
CA PRO A 27 9.77 -11.14 10.01
C PRO A 27 8.48 -10.84 10.79
N ALA A 28 8.23 -9.58 11.16
CA ALA A 28 6.98 -9.18 11.80
C ALA A 28 5.80 -9.20 10.81
N ASN A 29 6.08 -9.14 9.50
CA ASN A 29 5.04 -9.04 8.48
C ASN A 29 4.75 -10.40 7.84
N LYS A 30 3.46 -10.74 7.75
CA LYS A 30 2.97 -11.95 7.09
C LYS A 30 2.38 -11.63 5.72
N TYR A 31 1.74 -10.47 5.60
CA TYR A 31 1.12 -10.00 4.36
C TYR A 31 1.38 -8.51 4.21
N VAL A 32 1.67 -8.10 2.98
CA VAL A 32 1.86 -6.68 2.64
C VAL A 32 0.86 -6.30 1.56
N LEU A 33 0.07 -5.27 1.81
CA LEU A 33 -0.81 -4.69 0.80
C LEU A 33 -0.06 -3.53 0.14
N LEU A 34 0.28 -3.70 -1.13
CA LEU A 34 0.88 -2.64 -1.95
C LEU A 34 -0.27 -1.84 -2.55
N ASP A 35 -0.41 -0.59 -2.13
CA ASP A 35 -1.56 0.25 -2.47
C ASP A 35 -1.12 1.51 -3.21
N PHE A 36 -1.63 1.69 -4.43
CA PHE A 36 -1.38 2.87 -5.25
C PHE A 36 -2.54 3.84 -5.10
N TRP A 37 -2.24 5.08 -4.71
CA TRP A 37 -3.26 6.06 -4.34
C TRP A 37 -2.77 7.49 -4.58
N ALA A 38 -3.65 8.46 -4.33
CA ALA A 38 -3.29 9.88 -4.30
C ALA A 38 -4.30 10.61 -3.41
N SER A 39 -3.88 11.73 -2.82
CA SER A 39 -4.74 12.53 -1.96
C SER A 39 -5.92 13.15 -2.72
N TRP A 40 -5.73 13.42 -4.00
CA TRP A 40 -6.77 14.00 -4.86
C TRP A 40 -7.70 12.95 -5.49
N CYS A 41 -7.46 11.69 -5.21
CA CYS A 41 -8.27 10.60 -5.77
C CYS A 41 -9.45 10.29 -4.84
N GLY A 42 -10.66 10.70 -5.22
CA GLY A 42 -11.87 10.47 -4.43
C GLY A 42 -12.11 9.01 -4.08
N PRO A 43 -12.12 8.09 -5.08
CA PRO A 43 -12.29 6.66 -4.79
C PRO A 43 -11.20 6.08 -3.88
N CYS A 44 -9.95 6.57 -4.02
CA CYS A 44 -8.87 6.14 -3.12
C CYS A 44 -9.17 6.55 -1.68
N MET A 45 -9.59 7.80 -1.48
CA MET A 45 -9.90 8.31 -0.15
C MET A 45 -11.12 7.61 0.45
N GLY A 46 -12.05 7.16 -0.38
CA GLY A 46 -13.20 6.39 0.05
C GLY A 46 -12.83 5.01 0.60
N GLU A 47 -11.70 4.44 0.15
CA GLU A 47 -11.20 3.15 0.63
C GLU A 47 -10.39 3.28 1.94
N VAL A 48 -9.89 4.47 2.28
CA VAL A 48 -8.99 4.65 3.42
C VAL A 48 -9.61 4.24 4.75
N PRO A 49 -10.87 4.59 5.08
CA PRO A 49 -11.44 4.15 6.36
C PRO A 49 -11.41 2.64 6.55
N GLY A 50 -11.71 1.86 5.51
CA GLY A 50 -11.64 0.40 5.57
C GLY A 50 -10.21 -0.11 5.75
N LEU A 51 -9.25 0.55 5.12
CA LEU A 51 -7.83 0.19 5.27
C LEU A 51 -7.32 0.52 6.68
N VAL A 52 -7.72 1.66 7.23
CA VAL A 52 -7.35 2.06 8.60
C VAL A 52 -7.90 1.05 9.60
N GLU A 53 -9.15 0.64 9.43
CA GLU A 53 -9.79 -0.36 10.29
C GLU A 53 -9.06 -1.69 10.23
N ALA A 54 -8.74 -2.16 9.02
CA ALA A 54 -7.99 -3.39 8.83
C ALA A 54 -6.59 -3.31 9.45
N TYR A 55 -5.92 -2.19 9.29
CA TYR A 55 -4.59 -1.98 9.83
C TYR A 55 -4.60 -2.03 11.36
N LYS A 56 -5.55 -1.35 11.99
CA LYS A 56 -5.71 -1.38 13.44
C LYS A 56 -5.94 -2.80 13.95
N LYS A 57 -6.75 -3.56 13.23
CA LYS A 57 -7.14 -4.91 13.64
C LYS A 57 -6.04 -5.94 13.43
N TYR A 58 -5.32 -5.85 12.32
CA TYR A 58 -4.42 -6.92 11.88
C TYR A 58 -2.93 -6.58 11.87
N HIS A 59 -2.54 -5.32 12.07
CA HIS A 59 -1.12 -4.93 12.01
C HIS A 59 -0.28 -5.75 13.01
N ALA A 60 -0.74 -5.87 14.25
CA ALA A 60 -0.02 -6.64 15.27
C ALA A 60 0.04 -8.13 14.94
N LYS A 61 -0.82 -8.60 14.04
CA LYS A 61 -0.86 -10.00 13.61
C LYS A 61 -0.03 -10.24 12.35
N GLY A 62 0.53 -9.19 11.76
CA GLY A 62 1.41 -9.32 10.60
C GLY A 62 0.95 -8.64 9.32
N LEU A 63 -0.06 -7.74 9.37
CA LEU A 63 -0.44 -6.94 8.22
C LEU A 63 0.38 -5.66 8.15
N GLU A 64 1.03 -5.42 7.00
CA GLU A 64 1.62 -4.12 6.70
C GLU A 64 1.03 -3.60 5.40
N ILE A 65 1.00 -2.29 5.27
CA ILE A 65 0.56 -1.62 4.05
C ILE A 65 1.72 -0.76 3.56
N TYR A 66 2.00 -0.85 2.26
CA TYR A 66 3.03 -0.05 1.59
C TYR A 66 2.29 0.81 0.57
N GLY A 67 2.07 2.07 0.91
CA GLY A 67 1.30 2.99 0.08
C GLY A 67 2.20 3.82 -0.83
N VAL A 68 1.98 3.73 -2.13
CA VAL A 68 2.70 4.50 -3.14
C VAL A 68 1.78 5.61 -3.64
N SER A 69 2.16 6.86 -3.37
CA SER A 69 1.34 8.02 -3.73
C SER A 69 1.73 8.58 -5.11
N PHE A 70 0.72 8.93 -5.89
CA PHE A 70 0.88 9.65 -7.15
C PHE A 70 0.69 11.17 -6.97
N ASP A 71 0.80 11.67 -5.74
CA ASP A 71 0.74 13.11 -5.50
C ASP A 71 1.95 13.81 -6.15
N SER A 72 1.76 15.06 -6.51
CA SER A 72 2.85 15.90 -7.02
C SER A 72 3.27 16.97 -6.00
N LYS A 73 2.47 17.17 -4.95
CA LYS A 73 2.72 18.17 -3.92
C LYS A 73 2.87 17.51 -2.56
N GLU A 74 4.00 17.71 -1.93
CA GLU A 74 4.32 17.11 -0.65
C GLU A 74 3.30 17.48 0.43
N GLU A 75 2.88 18.72 0.50
CA GLU A 75 1.93 19.16 1.53
C GLU A 75 0.58 18.47 1.41
N ASN A 76 0.10 18.18 0.20
CA ASN A 76 -1.16 17.45 0.00
C ASN A 76 -1.03 16.00 0.44
N TRP A 77 0.09 15.38 0.11
CA TRP A 77 0.39 13.99 0.47
C TRP A 77 0.48 13.82 1.98
N THR A 78 1.31 14.64 2.64
CA THR A 78 1.51 14.53 4.08
C THR A 78 0.26 14.91 4.87
N ALA A 79 -0.50 15.88 4.39
CA ALA A 79 -1.77 16.27 5.01
C ALA A 79 -2.77 15.10 4.98
N ALA A 80 -2.90 14.42 3.85
CA ALA A 80 -3.80 13.28 3.73
C ALA A 80 -3.41 12.14 4.68
N ILE A 81 -2.12 11.83 4.77
CA ILE A 81 -1.61 10.80 5.67
C ILE A 81 -2.01 11.11 7.12
N LYS A 82 -1.80 12.35 7.53
CA LYS A 82 -2.08 12.79 8.89
C LYS A 82 -3.59 12.83 9.18
N GLU A 83 -4.35 13.45 8.29
CA GLU A 83 -5.80 13.65 8.48
C GLU A 83 -6.57 12.34 8.47
N LYS A 84 -6.14 11.40 7.66
CA LYS A 84 -6.83 10.12 7.49
C LYS A 84 -6.28 9.01 8.38
N GLY A 85 -5.22 9.28 9.13
CA GLY A 85 -4.63 8.29 10.03
C GLY A 85 -3.97 7.12 9.30
N MET A 86 -3.31 7.39 8.19
CA MET A 86 -2.64 6.37 7.37
C MET A 86 -1.28 6.04 7.98
N ALA A 87 -1.28 5.31 9.09
CA ALA A 87 -0.12 5.08 9.93
C ALA A 87 0.88 4.04 9.40
N TRP A 88 0.68 3.55 8.20
CA TRP A 88 1.54 2.54 7.56
C TRP A 88 2.67 3.17 6.75
N VAL A 89 3.43 2.35 6.06
CA VAL A 89 4.53 2.83 5.21
C VAL A 89 3.97 3.64 4.03
N ASN A 90 4.42 4.86 3.89
CA ASN A 90 3.97 5.76 2.82
C ASN A 90 5.18 6.31 2.08
N VAL A 91 5.21 6.13 0.76
CA VAL A 91 6.29 6.62 -0.10
C VAL A 91 5.72 7.36 -1.30
N SER A 92 6.51 8.25 -1.89
CA SER A 92 6.13 8.97 -3.10
C SER A 92 7.35 9.57 -3.79
N LEU A 93 7.32 9.60 -5.12
CA LEU A 93 8.29 10.35 -5.92
C LEU A 93 7.83 11.77 -6.16
N LEU A 94 6.60 12.13 -5.78
CA LEU A 94 5.98 13.44 -6.00
C LEU A 94 5.99 13.81 -7.50
N SER A 95 5.79 12.82 -8.35
CA SER A 95 5.90 12.96 -9.80
C SER A 95 4.61 12.58 -10.54
N SER A 96 3.48 12.54 -9.83
CA SER A 96 2.18 12.15 -10.39
C SER A 96 2.26 10.73 -10.95
N PHE A 97 1.76 10.50 -12.16
CA PHE A 97 1.80 9.17 -12.79
C PHE A 97 3.15 8.80 -13.37
N ASP A 98 4.11 9.71 -13.40
CA ASP A 98 5.48 9.41 -13.80
C ASP A 98 6.22 8.79 -12.61
N ASN A 99 5.85 7.57 -12.29
CA ASN A 99 6.25 6.84 -11.09
C ASN A 99 6.80 5.49 -11.52
N ASP A 100 8.02 5.17 -11.09
CA ASP A 100 8.69 3.94 -11.49
C ASP A 100 7.97 2.69 -11.00
N ALA A 101 7.40 2.72 -9.79
CA ALA A 101 6.63 1.61 -9.25
C ALA A 101 5.37 1.35 -10.08
N ALA A 102 4.72 2.43 -10.55
CA ALA A 102 3.56 2.31 -11.42
C ALA A 102 3.92 1.60 -12.72
N LYS A 103 5.08 1.92 -13.28
CA LYS A 103 5.55 1.28 -14.52
C LYS A 103 5.85 -0.20 -14.29
N GLU A 104 6.52 -0.53 -13.19
CA GLU A 104 6.86 -1.92 -12.86
C GLU A 104 5.60 -2.78 -12.67
N TYR A 105 4.53 -2.23 -12.10
CA TYR A 105 3.29 -2.95 -11.84
C TYR A 105 2.21 -2.70 -12.89
N SER A 106 2.54 -1.98 -13.96
CA SER A 106 1.61 -1.63 -15.05
C SER A 106 0.34 -0.94 -14.52
N VAL A 107 0.49 -0.06 -13.53
CA VAL A 107 -0.62 0.67 -12.95
C VAL A 107 -0.92 1.90 -13.80
N GLN A 108 -2.13 1.95 -14.38
CA GLN A 108 -2.58 3.03 -15.24
C GLN A 108 -3.72 3.84 -14.62
N ALA A 109 -4.29 3.34 -13.53
CA ALA A 109 -5.41 3.99 -12.84
C ALA A 109 -5.31 3.68 -11.34
N ILE A 110 -5.89 4.54 -10.52
CA ILE A 110 -5.95 4.37 -9.07
C ILE A 110 -7.41 4.50 -8.61
N PRO A 111 -7.79 3.83 -7.52
CA PRO A 111 -6.97 2.98 -6.67
C PRO A 111 -6.65 1.64 -7.32
N THR A 112 -5.45 1.14 -7.09
CA THR A 112 -5.03 -0.21 -7.51
C THR A 112 -4.19 -0.78 -6.37
N ASN A 113 -4.41 -2.04 -6.01
CA ASN A 113 -3.60 -2.66 -4.98
C ASN A 113 -3.29 -4.12 -5.30
N PHE A 114 -2.24 -4.61 -4.66
CA PHE A 114 -1.76 -5.99 -4.78
C PHE A 114 -1.46 -6.50 -3.39
N LEU A 115 -1.94 -7.69 -3.06
CA LEU A 115 -1.65 -8.32 -1.78
C LEU A 115 -0.54 -9.35 -1.95
N ILE A 116 0.51 -9.21 -1.15
CA ILE A 116 1.71 -10.04 -1.22
C ILE A 116 1.76 -10.96 0.00
N ASP A 117 1.97 -12.24 -0.23
CA ASP A 117 2.24 -13.20 0.83
C ASP A 117 3.74 -13.17 1.12
N CYS A 118 4.13 -12.73 2.31
CA CYS A 118 5.53 -12.55 2.65
C CYS A 118 6.29 -13.88 2.73
N SER A 119 5.61 -14.98 3.02
CA SER A 119 6.27 -16.29 3.13
C SER A 119 6.74 -16.84 1.77
N THR A 120 6.06 -16.47 0.69
CA THR A 120 6.38 -16.95 -0.66
C THR A 120 6.89 -15.86 -1.58
N GLY A 121 6.65 -14.59 -1.24
CA GLY A 121 6.93 -13.45 -2.10
C GLY A 121 5.99 -13.35 -3.29
N LYS A 122 4.86 -14.03 -3.26
CA LYS A 122 3.91 -14.05 -4.39
C LYS A 122 2.71 -13.15 -4.16
N ILE A 123 2.19 -12.60 -5.25
CA ILE A 123 0.97 -11.79 -5.25
C ILE A 123 -0.22 -12.76 -5.21
N ILE A 124 -1.04 -12.66 -4.16
CA ILE A 124 -2.16 -13.57 -3.92
C ILE A 124 -3.53 -12.96 -4.13
N ALA A 125 -3.61 -11.62 -4.22
CA ALA A 125 -4.86 -10.93 -4.52
C ALA A 125 -4.56 -9.58 -5.17
N LYS A 126 -5.55 -9.02 -5.86
CA LYS A 126 -5.42 -7.77 -6.58
C LYS A 126 -6.73 -7.00 -6.52
N ASN A 127 -6.63 -5.68 -6.38
CA ASN A 127 -7.79 -4.77 -6.42
C ASN A 127 -8.87 -5.11 -5.38
N LEU A 128 -8.43 -5.31 -4.14
CA LEU A 128 -9.37 -5.47 -3.02
C LEU A 128 -10.08 -4.14 -2.76
N ARG A 129 -11.42 -4.19 -2.69
CA ARG A 129 -12.26 -3.01 -2.54
C ARG A 129 -13.34 -3.25 -1.48
N GLY A 130 -13.70 -2.18 -0.76
CA GLY A 130 -14.83 -2.17 0.15
C GLY A 130 -14.81 -3.34 1.13
N GLU A 131 -15.90 -4.08 1.18
CA GLU A 131 -16.04 -5.23 2.08
C GLU A 131 -15.06 -6.37 1.80
N ASP A 132 -14.56 -6.46 0.56
CA ASP A 132 -13.62 -7.52 0.20
C ASP A 132 -12.30 -7.40 0.96
N VAL A 133 -11.92 -6.18 1.35
CA VAL A 133 -10.73 -5.94 2.18
C VAL A 133 -10.88 -6.65 3.53
N ALA A 134 -11.98 -6.37 4.24
CA ALA A 134 -12.23 -6.97 5.53
C ALA A 134 -12.39 -8.49 5.45
N LYS A 135 -13.10 -8.97 4.43
CA LYS A 135 -13.31 -10.42 4.22
C LYS A 135 -12.00 -11.15 3.97
N LYS A 136 -11.15 -10.58 3.12
CA LYS A 136 -9.86 -11.22 2.78
C LYS A 136 -8.95 -11.31 4.00
N PHE A 137 -8.85 -10.24 4.77
CA PHE A 137 -7.99 -10.27 5.96
C PHE A 137 -8.56 -11.14 7.07
N ALA A 138 -9.88 -11.19 7.24
CA ALA A 138 -10.49 -12.12 8.19
C ALA A 138 -10.18 -13.57 7.82
N GLU A 139 -10.18 -13.89 6.53
CA GLU A 139 -9.81 -15.22 6.03
C GLU A 139 -8.34 -15.55 6.30
N LEU A 140 -7.44 -14.60 6.02
CA LEU A 140 -6.00 -14.84 6.14
C LEU A 140 -5.49 -14.86 7.58
N PHE A 141 -6.14 -14.12 8.49
CA PHE A 141 -5.71 -13.99 9.88
C PHE A 141 -6.61 -14.73 10.86
N LYS A 142 -7.18 -15.82 10.42
CA LYS A 142 -8.00 -16.68 11.30
C LYS A 142 -7.27 -17.12 12.55
#